data_2b6cc397f1a72e731705b6246beaaf8c
#
_entry.id   2b6cc397f1a72e731705b6246beaaf8c
#
_cell.length_a   1.000
_cell.length_b   1.000
_cell.length_c   1.000
_cell.angle_alpha   90.00
_cell.angle_beta   90.00
_cell.angle_gamma   90.00
#
_symmetry.space_group_name_H-M   'P 1'
#
loop_
_entity.id
_entity.type
_entity.pdbx_description
1 polymer ?
#
loop_
_entity_poly.entity_id
_entity_poly.type
_entity_poly.pdbx_seq_one_letter_code
_entity_poly.pdbx_strand_id
1 'polypeptide(L)'
;MKIFVTGCAGLLGANYTRHLIQNGHHVVGIDDLSGGHKAFITKGENFEFVKLNLERRKKVEALFEQHKPQVLLHFAAYAAEGLSPFIRNYNYRNNLLCSANLINPCITHKTKMIFTSSMAVYGDQETPFTEDKQPQPIDPYGMAKYAVECDLKMAHKQFGLRYNIVRPHNVLGIYQNIWDRYRNVIGIFIRKTLNGQPILVYGDGEQTRAFSDIRYYMDPFDILLNEFDGETFNIGADKFFSLNQVAKTVQETGKKYGYDVPIEHGPPRHEVKHAYCNHDKAKNLLKFKDDTKLEELIESMFVWAMKQPKRKVKDMEYEVTEGIYDYWKN
;
A
#
# COMPACT_ATOMS: atom_id res chain seq x y z
N MET A 1 -9.73 21.62 -4.82
CA MET A 1 -9.31 21.00 -6.10
C MET A 1 -10.23 19.83 -6.42
N LYS A 2 -10.35 19.42 -7.70
CA LYS A 2 -10.94 18.14 -8.09
C LYS A 2 -9.83 17.10 -8.18
N ILE A 3 -9.94 16.04 -7.39
CA ILE A 3 -8.88 15.04 -7.21
C ILE A 3 -9.43 13.65 -7.49
N PHE A 4 -8.71 12.88 -8.30
CA PHE A 4 -8.95 11.46 -8.47
C PHE A 4 -8.14 10.66 -7.44
N VAL A 5 -8.79 9.69 -6.79
CA VAL A 5 -8.14 8.75 -5.88
C VAL A 5 -8.46 7.33 -6.33
N THR A 6 -7.48 6.64 -6.92
CA THR A 6 -7.64 5.21 -7.23
C THR A 6 -7.31 4.36 -6.01
N GLY A 7 -7.95 3.21 -5.87
CA GLY A 7 -7.82 2.38 -4.67
C GLY A 7 -8.48 3.00 -3.44
N CYS A 8 -9.54 3.80 -3.64
CA CYS A 8 -10.22 4.55 -2.58
C CYS A 8 -10.91 3.67 -1.53
N ALA A 9 -11.09 2.39 -1.76
CA ALA A 9 -11.61 1.41 -0.81
C ALA A 9 -10.52 0.57 -0.12
N GLY A 10 -9.22 0.89 -0.36
CA GLY A 10 -8.06 0.31 0.31
C GLY A 10 -7.53 1.19 1.43
N LEU A 11 -6.44 0.75 2.11
CA LEU A 11 -5.86 1.43 3.26
C LEU A 11 -5.52 2.92 2.98
N LEU A 12 -4.63 3.18 2.03
CA LEU A 12 -4.19 4.54 1.71
C LEU A 12 -5.37 5.39 1.20
N GLY A 13 -6.10 4.86 0.22
CA GLY A 13 -7.19 5.57 -0.43
C GLY A 13 -8.33 5.90 0.52
N ALA A 14 -8.75 4.98 1.39
CA ALA A 14 -9.84 5.22 2.33
C ALA A 14 -9.51 6.27 3.39
N ASN A 15 -8.26 6.27 3.90
CA ASN A 15 -7.81 7.26 4.87
C ASN A 15 -7.64 8.63 4.21
N TYR A 16 -6.88 8.70 3.11
CA TYR A 16 -6.56 9.98 2.50
C TYR A 16 -7.77 10.63 1.79
N THR A 17 -8.70 9.85 1.23
CA THR A 17 -9.96 10.40 0.70
C THR A 17 -10.74 11.16 1.77
N ARG A 18 -10.83 10.63 2.98
CA ARG A 18 -11.51 11.31 4.11
C ARG A 18 -10.82 12.61 4.47
N HIS A 19 -9.50 12.58 4.56
CA HIS A 19 -8.69 13.77 4.82
C HIS A 19 -8.88 14.85 3.74
N LEU A 20 -8.85 14.50 2.47
CA LEU A 20 -9.10 15.41 1.35
C LEU A 20 -10.49 16.08 1.42
N ILE A 21 -11.53 15.30 1.73
CA ILE A 21 -12.89 15.83 1.83
C ILE A 21 -13.01 16.80 3.02
N GLN A 22 -12.40 16.47 4.17
CA GLN A 22 -12.36 17.33 5.34
C GLN A 22 -11.65 18.66 5.06
N ASN A 23 -10.67 18.64 4.15
CA ASN A 23 -9.94 19.84 3.69
C ASN A 23 -10.63 20.54 2.50
N GLY A 24 -11.90 20.23 2.22
CA GLY A 24 -12.72 20.92 1.21
C GLY A 24 -12.40 20.57 -0.24
N HIS A 25 -11.71 19.47 -0.51
CA HIS A 25 -11.48 18.99 -1.86
C HIS A 25 -12.66 18.19 -2.39
N HIS A 26 -12.89 18.26 -3.71
CA HIS A 26 -13.86 17.43 -4.39
C HIS A 26 -13.16 16.16 -4.90
N VAL A 27 -13.58 15.00 -4.42
CA VAL A 27 -12.90 13.73 -4.67
C VAL A 27 -13.76 12.77 -5.49
N VAL A 28 -13.21 12.26 -6.59
CA VAL A 28 -13.75 11.11 -7.30
C VAL A 28 -12.90 9.89 -6.93
N GLY A 29 -13.47 9.01 -6.13
CA GLY A 29 -12.84 7.78 -5.68
C GLY A 29 -13.10 6.63 -6.66
N ILE A 30 -12.05 5.99 -7.14
CA ILE A 30 -12.10 4.93 -8.14
C ILE A 30 -11.58 3.63 -7.52
N ASP A 31 -12.37 2.55 -7.58
CA ASP A 31 -11.98 1.24 -7.08
C ASP A 31 -12.81 0.14 -7.76
N ASP A 32 -12.26 -1.02 -8.02
CA ASP A 32 -13.00 -2.17 -8.56
C ASP A 32 -13.50 -3.12 -7.47
N LEU A 33 -13.10 -2.88 -6.22
CA LEU A 33 -13.37 -3.70 -5.04
C LEU A 33 -12.73 -5.10 -5.08
N SER A 34 -11.69 -5.29 -5.88
CA SER A 34 -10.94 -6.56 -5.92
C SER A 34 -10.10 -6.78 -4.65
N GLY A 35 -9.55 -5.70 -4.07
CA GLY A 35 -8.73 -5.74 -2.85
C GLY A 35 -9.26 -4.90 -1.69
N GLY A 36 -10.10 -3.91 -1.98
CA GLY A 36 -10.77 -3.06 -1.01
C GLY A 36 -12.17 -3.54 -0.64
N HIS A 37 -12.78 -2.88 0.35
CA HIS A 37 -14.14 -3.20 0.77
C HIS A 37 -15.08 -2.00 0.63
N LYS A 38 -16.29 -2.25 0.10
CA LYS A 38 -17.34 -1.21 -0.04
C LYS A 38 -17.62 -0.46 1.27
N ALA A 39 -17.48 -1.15 2.42
CA ALA A 39 -17.67 -0.55 3.74
C ALA A 39 -16.58 0.49 4.11
N PHE A 40 -15.45 0.52 3.41
CA PHE A 40 -14.37 1.49 3.65
C PHE A 40 -14.53 2.76 2.82
N ILE A 41 -15.44 2.75 1.84
CA ILE A 41 -15.74 3.91 1.02
C ILE A 41 -16.42 4.98 1.89
N THR A 42 -15.90 6.19 1.82
CA THR A 42 -16.51 7.35 2.49
C THR A 42 -17.80 7.77 1.80
N LYS A 43 -18.54 8.67 2.46
CA LYS A 43 -19.74 9.33 1.92
C LYS A 43 -19.64 10.82 2.22
N GLY A 44 -20.26 11.64 1.40
CA GLY A 44 -20.29 13.10 1.58
C GLY A 44 -20.62 13.83 0.28
N GLU A 45 -20.99 15.08 0.37
CA GLU A 45 -21.35 15.91 -0.80
C GLU A 45 -20.20 16.14 -1.77
N ASN A 46 -18.97 16.21 -1.23
CA ASN A 46 -17.74 16.40 -2.03
C ASN A 46 -17.11 15.07 -2.46
N PHE A 47 -17.87 13.96 -2.48
CA PHE A 47 -17.34 12.66 -2.84
C PHE A 47 -18.23 11.90 -3.80
N GLU A 48 -17.65 11.44 -4.89
CA GLU A 48 -18.27 10.53 -5.87
C GLU A 48 -17.50 9.20 -5.89
N PHE A 49 -18.20 8.08 -5.86
CA PHE A 49 -17.59 6.76 -6.01
C PHE A 49 -17.87 6.18 -7.40
N VAL A 50 -16.81 5.81 -8.10
CA VAL A 50 -16.85 5.13 -9.39
C VAL A 50 -16.29 3.72 -9.27
N LYS A 51 -17.15 2.70 -9.45
CA LYS A 51 -16.70 1.32 -9.52
C LYS A 51 -16.12 1.05 -10.92
N LEU A 52 -14.79 0.99 -11.02
CA LEU A 52 -14.09 0.81 -12.28
C LEU A 52 -12.80 0.00 -12.11
N ASN A 53 -12.64 -1.05 -12.93
CA ASN A 53 -11.34 -1.70 -13.12
C ASN A 53 -10.52 -0.89 -14.13
N LEU A 54 -9.32 -0.46 -13.71
CA LEU A 54 -8.43 0.41 -14.48
C LEU A 54 -7.80 -0.27 -15.72
N GLU A 55 -7.94 -1.58 -15.88
CA GLU A 55 -7.59 -2.26 -17.13
C GLU A 55 -8.48 -1.82 -18.31
N ARG A 56 -9.65 -1.26 -18.03
CA ARG A 56 -10.61 -0.80 -19.03
C ARG A 56 -10.27 0.59 -19.58
N ARG A 57 -9.17 0.66 -20.35
CA ARG A 57 -8.59 1.91 -20.87
C ARG A 57 -9.62 2.93 -21.35
N LYS A 58 -10.53 2.56 -22.26
CA LYS A 58 -11.54 3.49 -22.81
C LYS A 58 -12.45 4.09 -21.74
N LYS A 59 -12.77 3.33 -20.69
CA LYS A 59 -13.57 3.86 -19.57
C LYS A 59 -12.77 4.80 -18.69
N VAL A 60 -11.47 4.55 -18.52
CA VAL A 60 -10.55 5.46 -17.83
C VAL A 60 -10.47 6.79 -18.60
N GLU A 61 -10.22 6.75 -19.91
CA GLU A 61 -10.18 7.94 -20.77
C GLU A 61 -11.47 8.76 -20.69
N ALA A 62 -12.64 8.10 -20.78
CA ALA A 62 -13.95 8.75 -20.65
C ALA A 62 -14.16 9.41 -19.29
N LEU A 63 -13.66 8.80 -18.21
CA LEU A 63 -13.74 9.35 -16.85
C LEU A 63 -12.90 10.63 -16.71
N PHE A 64 -11.70 10.65 -17.29
CA PHE A 64 -10.84 11.84 -17.29
C PHE A 64 -11.49 12.96 -18.13
N GLU A 65 -12.07 12.67 -19.29
CA GLU A 65 -12.78 13.67 -20.10
C GLU A 65 -13.97 14.26 -19.35
N GLN A 66 -14.74 13.44 -18.66
CA GLN A 66 -15.91 13.86 -17.88
C GLN A 66 -15.52 14.76 -16.69
N HIS A 67 -14.49 14.40 -15.94
CA HIS A 67 -14.19 15.05 -14.66
C HIS A 67 -13.05 16.06 -14.72
N LYS A 68 -12.07 15.91 -15.62
CA LYS A 68 -10.89 16.76 -15.80
C LYS A 68 -10.19 17.04 -14.48
N PRO A 69 -9.70 15.99 -13.76
CA PRO A 69 -9.09 16.15 -12.44
C PRO A 69 -7.79 16.96 -12.53
N GLN A 70 -7.51 17.75 -11.50
CA GLN A 70 -6.26 18.51 -11.38
C GLN A 70 -5.12 17.61 -10.88
N VAL A 71 -5.44 16.67 -10.00
CA VAL A 71 -4.48 15.72 -9.42
C VAL A 71 -5.08 14.31 -9.44
N LEU A 72 -4.24 13.34 -9.72
CA LEU A 72 -4.50 11.91 -9.55
C LEU A 72 -3.58 11.36 -8.47
N LEU A 73 -4.17 10.81 -7.40
CA LEU A 73 -3.50 9.99 -6.41
C LEU A 73 -3.70 8.51 -6.77
N HIS A 74 -2.62 7.87 -7.20
CA HIS A 74 -2.69 6.48 -7.66
C HIS A 74 -2.25 5.52 -6.56
N PHE A 75 -3.23 5.08 -5.74
CA PHE A 75 -3.05 4.09 -4.66
C PHE A 75 -3.49 2.67 -5.05
N ALA A 76 -4.24 2.53 -6.15
CA ALA A 76 -4.69 1.21 -6.60
C ALA A 76 -3.49 0.31 -6.94
N ALA A 77 -3.40 -0.82 -6.26
CA ALA A 77 -2.38 -1.83 -6.48
C ALA A 77 -2.75 -3.13 -5.76
N TYR A 78 -2.21 -4.25 -6.22
CA TYR A 78 -2.17 -5.46 -5.44
C TYR A 78 -0.76 -5.65 -4.88
N ALA A 79 -0.56 -5.18 -3.64
CA ALA A 79 0.75 -5.15 -2.98
C ALA A 79 1.00 -6.48 -2.24
N ALA A 80 1.38 -7.52 -2.95
CA ALA A 80 1.68 -8.84 -2.41
C ALA A 80 3.01 -9.34 -2.99
N GLU A 81 4.11 -8.78 -2.50
CA GLU A 81 5.49 -9.02 -2.93
C GLU A 81 5.79 -10.52 -3.01
N GLY A 82 5.71 -11.22 -1.87
CA GLY A 82 6.01 -12.66 -1.81
C GLY A 82 5.07 -13.56 -2.62
N LEU A 83 3.86 -13.10 -2.97
CA LEU A 83 2.94 -13.84 -3.83
C LEU A 83 3.15 -13.56 -5.32
N SER A 84 3.73 -12.43 -5.66
CA SER A 84 3.83 -11.96 -7.05
C SER A 84 4.48 -12.94 -8.02
N PRO A 85 5.47 -13.79 -7.63
CA PRO A 85 6.01 -14.84 -8.50
C PRO A 85 5.00 -15.91 -8.93
N PHE A 86 3.96 -16.12 -8.13
CA PHE A 86 2.95 -17.16 -8.36
C PHE A 86 1.71 -16.64 -9.11
N ILE A 87 1.62 -15.33 -9.32
CA ILE A 87 0.47 -14.65 -9.94
C ILE A 87 0.93 -13.54 -10.92
N ARG A 88 1.92 -13.82 -11.77
CA ARG A 88 2.58 -12.83 -12.62
C ARG A 88 1.62 -12.03 -13.49
N ASN A 89 0.72 -12.70 -14.23
CA ASN A 89 -0.25 -12.02 -15.10
C ASN A 89 -1.17 -11.09 -14.29
N TYR A 90 -1.72 -11.62 -13.19
CA TYR A 90 -2.54 -10.81 -12.29
C TYR A 90 -1.75 -9.62 -11.74
N ASN A 91 -0.51 -9.84 -11.29
CA ASN A 91 0.36 -8.80 -10.77
C ASN A 91 0.62 -7.69 -11.81
N TYR A 92 1.04 -8.04 -13.03
CA TYR A 92 1.34 -7.05 -14.06
C TYR A 92 0.09 -6.33 -14.56
N ARG A 93 -1.05 -7.00 -14.67
CA ARG A 93 -2.31 -6.35 -15.04
C ARG A 93 -2.72 -5.31 -14.01
N ASN A 94 -2.68 -5.65 -12.71
CA ASN A 94 -3.08 -4.72 -11.65
C ASN A 94 -2.07 -3.60 -11.38
N ASN A 95 -0.77 -3.89 -11.40
CA ASN A 95 0.24 -2.95 -10.93
C ASN A 95 0.92 -2.18 -12.08
N LEU A 96 1.02 -2.76 -13.28
CA LEU A 96 1.65 -2.12 -14.44
C LEU A 96 0.62 -1.62 -15.45
N LEU A 97 -0.22 -2.51 -16.00
CA LEU A 97 -1.17 -2.12 -17.05
C LEU A 97 -2.19 -1.09 -16.55
N CYS A 98 -2.74 -1.28 -15.36
CA CYS A 98 -3.64 -0.31 -14.75
C CYS A 98 -2.98 1.07 -14.58
N SER A 99 -1.71 1.11 -14.19
CA SER A 99 -0.95 2.37 -14.05
C SER A 99 -0.70 3.02 -15.41
N ALA A 100 -0.28 2.24 -16.41
CA ALA A 100 -0.03 2.73 -17.76
C ALA A 100 -1.29 3.36 -18.40
N ASN A 101 -2.49 2.78 -18.13
CA ASN A 101 -3.76 3.33 -18.61
C ASN A 101 -4.12 4.71 -18.00
N LEU A 102 -3.46 5.14 -16.94
CA LEU A 102 -3.64 6.44 -16.30
C LEU A 102 -2.69 7.52 -16.84
N ILE A 103 -1.50 7.13 -17.33
CA ILE A 103 -0.46 8.08 -17.74
C ILE A 103 -0.90 8.94 -18.92
N ASN A 104 -1.39 8.33 -20.01
CA ASN A 104 -1.82 9.08 -21.18
C ASN A 104 -2.97 10.08 -20.88
N PRO A 105 -4.04 9.71 -20.16
CA PRO A 105 -5.05 10.69 -19.72
C PRO A 105 -4.46 11.81 -18.85
N CYS A 106 -3.50 11.52 -17.96
CA CYS A 106 -2.82 12.57 -17.18
C CYS A 106 -2.07 13.56 -18.06
N ILE A 107 -1.38 13.10 -19.11
CA ILE A 107 -0.72 13.96 -20.10
C ILE A 107 -1.76 14.82 -20.84
N THR A 108 -2.81 14.20 -21.41
CA THR A 108 -3.83 14.85 -22.21
C THR A 108 -4.56 15.94 -21.43
N HIS A 109 -4.92 15.68 -20.17
CA HIS A 109 -5.69 16.60 -19.33
C HIS A 109 -4.83 17.46 -18.40
N LYS A 110 -3.49 17.40 -18.51
CA LYS A 110 -2.53 18.12 -17.65
C LYS A 110 -2.74 17.83 -16.17
N THR A 111 -3.18 16.63 -15.84
CA THR A 111 -3.39 16.15 -14.48
C THR A 111 -2.04 15.78 -13.86
N LYS A 112 -1.71 16.32 -12.68
CA LYS A 112 -0.54 15.90 -11.92
C LYS A 112 -0.78 14.50 -11.36
N MET A 113 0.19 13.57 -11.51
CA MET A 113 0.10 12.22 -10.98
C MET A 113 0.99 12.02 -9.76
N ILE A 114 0.42 11.65 -8.63
CA ILE A 114 1.18 11.19 -7.45
C ILE A 114 1.05 9.68 -7.38
N PHE A 115 2.15 9.01 -7.65
CA PHE A 115 2.21 7.55 -7.76
C PHE A 115 2.80 6.93 -6.51
N THR A 116 2.09 5.98 -5.89
CA THR A 116 2.67 5.14 -4.85
C THR A 116 3.37 3.94 -5.46
N SER A 117 4.68 4.02 -5.46
CA SER A 117 5.60 2.93 -5.75
C SER A 117 5.75 2.01 -4.53
N SER A 118 6.93 1.52 -4.26
CA SER A 118 7.23 0.67 -3.11
C SER A 118 8.73 0.65 -2.83
N MET A 119 9.13 0.39 -1.59
CA MET A 119 10.51 0.03 -1.28
C MET A 119 10.98 -1.27 -1.96
N ALA A 120 10.07 -2.14 -2.39
CA ALA A 120 10.38 -3.36 -3.14
C ALA A 120 11.16 -3.11 -4.45
N VAL A 121 11.16 -1.88 -4.97
CA VAL A 121 11.97 -1.51 -6.13
C VAL A 121 13.47 -1.59 -5.86
N TYR A 122 13.90 -1.48 -4.61
CA TYR A 122 15.32 -1.54 -4.25
C TYR A 122 15.88 -2.97 -4.26
N GLY A 123 15.03 -3.99 -4.05
CA GLY A 123 15.46 -5.39 -3.99
C GLY A 123 16.31 -5.70 -2.77
N ASP A 124 17.33 -6.52 -2.96
CA ASP A 124 18.23 -7.02 -1.90
C ASP A 124 19.57 -6.26 -1.92
N GLN A 125 19.49 -4.94 -1.82
CA GLN A 125 20.66 -4.08 -1.74
C GLN A 125 21.02 -3.76 -0.28
N GLU A 126 22.23 -3.23 -0.07
CA GLU A 126 22.67 -2.75 1.24
C GLU A 126 21.77 -1.61 1.74
N THR A 127 21.33 -1.70 2.97
CA THR A 127 20.51 -0.68 3.66
C THR A 127 21.40 0.36 4.38
N PRO A 128 20.88 1.59 4.64
CA PRO A 128 19.55 2.10 4.29
C PRO A 128 19.38 2.38 2.78
N PHE A 129 18.16 2.21 2.28
CA PHE A 129 17.85 2.61 0.91
C PHE A 129 17.65 4.13 0.82
N THR A 130 18.30 4.76 -0.14
CA THR A 130 18.17 6.18 -0.46
C THR A 130 17.55 6.36 -1.86
N GLU A 131 16.93 7.49 -2.14
CA GLU A 131 16.21 7.72 -3.41
C GLU A 131 17.11 7.74 -4.65
N ASP A 132 18.40 8.01 -4.47
CA ASP A 132 19.43 8.01 -5.51
C ASP A 132 19.95 6.61 -5.87
N LYS A 133 19.71 5.60 -5.01
CA LYS A 133 20.07 4.22 -5.34
C LYS A 133 19.31 3.75 -6.57
N GLN A 134 20.07 3.14 -7.50
CA GLN A 134 19.47 2.52 -8.68
C GLN A 134 18.56 1.35 -8.26
N PRO A 135 17.27 1.34 -8.61
CA PRO A 135 16.38 0.23 -8.33
C PRO A 135 16.85 -1.09 -8.95
N GLN A 136 16.78 -2.18 -8.18
CA GLN A 136 17.14 -3.54 -8.56
C GLN A 136 16.11 -4.54 -8.02
N PRO A 137 14.84 -4.47 -8.46
CA PRO A 137 13.78 -5.30 -7.92
C PRO A 137 14.05 -6.80 -8.17
N ILE A 138 13.75 -7.62 -7.17
CA ILE A 138 14.00 -9.07 -7.21
C ILE A 138 12.73 -9.90 -7.39
N ASP A 139 11.57 -9.27 -7.44
CA ASP A 139 10.26 -9.92 -7.62
C ASP A 139 9.38 -9.18 -8.63
N PRO A 140 8.34 -9.83 -9.19
CA PRO A 140 7.46 -9.23 -10.19
C PRO A 140 6.67 -8.00 -9.70
N TYR A 141 6.39 -7.89 -8.40
CA TYR A 141 5.73 -6.71 -7.85
C TYR A 141 6.65 -5.48 -7.89
N GLY A 142 7.87 -5.61 -7.39
CA GLY A 142 8.89 -4.55 -7.45
C GLY A 142 9.21 -4.17 -8.89
N MET A 143 9.32 -5.15 -9.81
CA MET A 143 9.51 -4.92 -11.24
C MET A 143 8.37 -4.08 -11.85
N ALA A 144 7.11 -4.42 -11.54
CA ALA A 144 5.95 -3.66 -12.03
C ALA A 144 5.97 -2.22 -11.54
N LYS A 145 6.27 -2.00 -10.25
CA LYS A 145 6.36 -0.66 -9.66
C LYS A 145 7.49 0.15 -10.29
N TYR A 146 8.67 -0.44 -10.45
CA TYR A 146 9.80 0.24 -11.08
C TYR A 146 9.55 0.56 -12.56
N ALA A 147 8.90 -0.31 -13.31
CA ALA A 147 8.52 -0.05 -14.70
C ALA A 147 7.63 1.20 -14.82
N VAL A 148 6.67 1.39 -13.90
CA VAL A 148 5.84 2.61 -13.85
C VAL A 148 6.68 3.83 -13.51
N GLU A 149 7.63 3.75 -12.56
CA GLU A 149 8.55 4.87 -12.26
C GLU A 149 9.34 5.30 -13.50
N CYS A 150 9.86 4.33 -14.27
CA CYS A 150 10.56 4.60 -15.52
C CYS A 150 9.65 5.29 -16.55
N ASP A 151 8.41 4.81 -16.70
CA ASP A 151 7.46 5.38 -17.66
C ASP A 151 7.07 6.82 -17.28
N LEU A 152 6.83 7.11 -15.99
CA LEU A 152 6.57 8.47 -15.50
C LEU A 152 7.73 9.43 -15.81
N LYS A 153 8.98 9.00 -15.61
CA LYS A 153 10.17 9.79 -15.93
C LYS A 153 10.28 10.08 -17.44
N MET A 154 9.99 9.07 -18.28
CA MET A 154 9.96 9.25 -19.74
C MET A 154 8.83 10.17 -20.18
N ALA A 155 7.62 9.99 -19.63
CA ALA A 155 6.45 10.83 -19.93
C ALA A 155 6.67 12.29 -19.50
N HIS A 156 7.33 12.53 -18.38
CA HIS A 156 7.75 13.87 -17.97
C HIS A 156 8.70 14.50 -18.98
N LYS A 157 9.77 13.78 -19.32
CA LYS A 157 10.80 14.28 -20.27
C LYS A 157 10.21 14.58 -21.66
N GLN A 158 9.31 13.72 -22.14
CA GLN A 158 8.78 13.80 -23.51
C GLN A 158 7.55 14.70 -23.63
N PHE A 159 6.68 14.70 -22.64
CA PHE A 159 5.36 15.35 -22.71
C PHE A 159 5.10 16.36 -21.58
N GLY A 160 6.05 16.56 -20.68
CA GLY A 160 5.91 17.48 -19.55
C GLY A 160 4.90 17.01 -18.48
N LEU A 161 4.68 15.69 -18.36
CA LEU A 161 3.81 15.15 -17.32
C LEU A 161 4.33 15.58 -15.94
N ARG A 162 3.48 16.23 -15.16
CA ARG A 162 3.78 16.53 -13.76
C ARG A 162 3.53 15.29 -12.92
N TYR A 163 4.54 14.86 -12.14
CA TYR A 163 4.41 13.68 -11.30
C TYR A 163 5.28 13.76 -10.05
N ASN A 164 4.92 12.98 -9.03
CA ASN A 164 5.80 12.61 -7.93
C ASN A 164 5.66 11.12 -7.64
N ILE A 165 6.73 10.51 -7.17
CA ILE A 165 6.80 9.11 -6.76
C ILE A 165 6.97 9.07 -5.25
N VAL A 166 6.14 8.30 -4.57
CA VAL A 166 6.30 7.95 -3.16
C VAL A 166 6.61 6.46 -3.06
N ARG A 167 7.70 6.11 -2.39
CA ARG A 167 8.08 4.72 -2.08
C ARG A 167 7.78 4.46 -0.60
N PRO A 168 6.53 4.07 -0.27
CA PRO A 168 6.18 3.75 1.10
C PRO A 168 6.70 2.37 1.48
N HIS A 169 6.82 2.12 2.79
CA HIS A 169 7.09 0.79 3.29
C HIS A 169 6.22 0.44 4.50
N ASN A 170 5.64 -0.76 4.47
CA ASN A 170 4.83 -1.38 5.52
C ASN A 170 3.82 -0.42 6.18
N VAL A 171 3.03 0.28 5.36
CA VAL A 171 2.00 1.21 5.85
C VAL A 171 0.87 0.43 6.51
N LEU A 172 0.46 0.87 7.68
CA LEU A 172 -0.54 0.26 8.54
C LEU A 172 -1.57 1.27 9.02
N GLY A 173 -2.72 0.80 9.41
CA GLY A 173 -3.79 1.60 10.00
C GLY A 173 -5.16 1.00 9.83
N ILE A 174 -6.18 1.72 10.28
CA ILE A 174 -7.57 1.34 10.08
C ILE A 174 -7.91 1.34 8.57
N TYR A 175 -8.97 0.63 8.18
CA TYR A 175 -9.34 0.32 6.79
C TYR A 175 -8.38 -0.60 6.06
N GLN A 176 -7.46 -1.26 6.77
CA GLN A 176 -6.64 -2.29 6.18
C GLN A 176 -7.44 -3.56 5.89
N ASN A 177 -7.23 -4.17 4.71
CA ASN A 177 -7.83 -5.48 4.43
C ASN A 177 -7.11 -6.57 5.23
N ILE A 178 -7.62 -6.89 6.42
CA ILE A 178 -7.10 -7.96 7.28
C ILE A 178 -7.52 -9.38 6.83
N TRP A 179 -8.43 -9.48 5.84
CA TRP A 179 -8.93 -10.76 5.30
C TRP A 179 -8.13 -11.26 4.08
N ASP A 180 -7.12 -10.51 3.66
CA ASP A 180 -6.15 -10.99 2.68
C ASP A 180 -5.10 -11.87 3.40
N ARG A 181 -4.88 -13.08 2.91
CA ARG A 181 -3.95 -14.03 3.56
C ARG A 181 -2.50 -13.89 3.09
N TYR A 182 -2.23 -13.05 2.10
CA TYR A 182 -0.95 -12.97 1.42
C TYR A 182 -0.15 -11.72 1.75
N ARG A 183 -0.78 -10.70 2.29
CA ARG A 183 -0.16 -9.41 2.53
C ARG A 183 -0.50 -8.86 3.90
N ASN A 184 0.46 -8.08 4.44
CA ASN A 184 0.34 -7.41 5.70
C ASN A 184 0.29 -8.34 6.92
N VAL A 185 1.47 -8.64 7.40
CA VAL A 185 1.66 -9.57 8.52
C VAL A 185 0.86 -9.19 9.76
N ILE A 186 0.79 -7.89 10.14
CA ILE A 186 0.05 -7.44 11.33
C ILE A 186 -1.45 -7.67 11.16
N GLY A 187 -2.01 -7.38 9.98
CA GLY A 187 -3.42 -7.67 9.69
C GLY A 187 -3.73 -9.16 9.77
N ILE A 188 -2.81 -10.01 9.29
CA ILE A 188 -2.94 -11.48 9.40
C ILE A 188 -2.92 -11.91 10.88
N PHE A 189 -2.00 -11.38 11.68
CA PHE A 189 -1.88 -11.72 13.10
C PHE A 189 -3.13 -11.29 13.89
N ILE A 190 -3.61 -10.05 13.68
CA ILE A 190 -4.86 -9.56 14.29
C ILE A 190 -6.05 -10.46 13.94
N ARG A 191 -6.22 -10.78 12.66
CA ARG A 191 -7.32 -11.65 12.22
C ARG A 191 -7.24 -13.05 12.85
N LYS A 192 -6.04 -13.65 12.89
CA LYS A 192 -5.85 -14.97 13.53
C LYS A 192 -6.20 -14.91 15.01
N THR A 193 -5.73 -13.89 15.73
CA THR A 193 -6.06 -13.68 17.15
C THR A 193 -7.54 -13.54 17.37
N LEU A 194 -8.24 -12.73 16.58
CA LEU A 194 -9.69 -12.56 16.65
C LEU A 194 -10.50 -13.84 16.35
N ASN A 195 -9.91 -14.78 15.62
CA ASN A 195 -10.50 -16.07 15.31
C ASN A 195 -10.09 -17.19 16.29
N GLY A 196 -9.34 -16.89 17.35
CA GLY A 196 -8.84 -17.89 18.31
C GLY A 196 -7.79 -18.84 17.70
N GLN A 197 -7.08 -18.38 16.64
CA GLN A 197 -6.07 -19.16 15.95
C GLN A 197 -4.66 -18.72 16.36
N PRO A 198 -3.66 -19.63 16.41
CA PRO A 198 -2.27 -19.28 16.70
C PRO A 198 -1.73 -18.18 15.78
N ILE A 199 -0.90 -17.30 16.32
CA ILE A 199 -0.08 -16.37 15.56
C ILE A 199 1.11 -17.15 15.03
N LEU A 200 1.22 -17.30 13.71
CA LEU A 200 2.29 -18.07 13.08
C LEU A 200 3.39 -17.13 12.57
N VAL A 201 4.56 -17.22 13.19
CA VAL A 201 5.80 -16.54 12.78
C VAL A 201 6.63 -17.52 11.95
N TYR A 202 7.10 -17.11 10.77
CA TYR A 202 7.91 -17.97 9.92
C TYR A 202 9.39 -17.76 10.18
N GLY A 203 10.16 -18.88 10.25
CA GLY A 203 11.56 -18.88 10.64
C GLY A 203 11.76 -18.60 12.13
N ASP A 204 12.90 -17.99 12.47
CA ASP A 204 13.26 -17.61 13.84
C ASP A 204 12.55 -16.33 14.34
N GLY A 205 11.88 -15.60 13.44
CA GLY A 205 11.18 -14.37 13.75
C GLY A 205 12.09 -13.14 13.96
N GLU A 206 13.40 -13.27 13.71
CA GLU A 206 14.38 -12.18 13.89
C GLU A 206 14.52 -11.28 12.66
N GLN A 207 13.82 -11.57 11.56
CA GLN A 207 13.72 -10.66 10.43
C GLN A 207 13.04 -9.36 10.86
N THR A 208 13.64 -8.21 10.48
CA THR A 208 13.17 -6.90 10.92
C THR A 208 12.47 -6.13 9.82
N ARG A 209 11.44 -5.39 10.22
CA ARG A 209 10.68 -4.47 9.34
C ARG A 209 10.38 -3.18 10.09
N ALA A 210 10.39 -2.07 9.37
CA ALA A 210 9.82 -0.83 9.86
C ALA A 210 8.33 -0.78 9.48
N PHE A 211 7.49 -0.35 10.42
CA PHE A 211 6.03 -0.27 10.25
C PHE A 211 5.57 1.15 10.42
N SER A 212 4.94 1.71 9.40
CA SER A 212 4.55 3.11 9.34
C SER A 212 3.05 3.29 9.60
N ASP A 213 2.71 4.25 10.42
CA ASP A 213 1.31 4.63 10.62
C ASP A 213 0.83 5.52 9.47
N ILE A 214 -0.29 5.17 8.86
CA ILE A 214 -0.91 5.92 7.76
C ILE A 214 -1.19 7.38 8.13
N ARG A 215 -1.41 7.70 9.39
CA ARG A 215 -1.70 9.07 9.85
C ARG A 215 -0.58 10.05 9.54
N TYR A 216 0.68 9.58 9.52
CA TYR A 216 1.84 10.42 9.22
C TYR A 216 2.08 10.66 7.72
N TYR A 217 1.25 10.08 6.85
CA TYR A 217 1.32 10.31 5.40
C TYR A 217 0.45 11.49 4.93
N MET A 218 -0.45 12.00 5.78
CA MET A 218 -1.42 13.03 5.38
C MET A 218 -0.70 14.32 4.93
N ASP A 219 0.10 14.93 5.81
CA ASP A 219 0.82 16.18 5.51
C ASP A 219 1.79 16.05 4.31
N PRO A 220 2.62 14.98 4.20
CA PRO A 220 3.42 14.75 3.01
C PRO A 220 2.63 14.71 1.71
N PHE A 221 1.50 14.01 1.67
CA PHE A 221 0.67 13.98 0.47
C PHE A 221 0.02 15.34 0.18
N ASP A 222 -0.39 16.10 1.20
CA ASP A 222 -0.95 17.46 1.01
C ASP A 222 0.07 18.41 0.37
N ILE A 223 1.33 18.34 0.78
CA ILE A 223 2.41 19.11 0.15
C ILE A 223 2.58 18.69 -1.31
N LEU A 224 2.57 17.37 -1.59
CA LEU A 224 2.73 16.85 -2.94
C LEU A 224 1.57 17.21 -3.88
N LEU A 225 0.38 17.56 -3.38
CA LEU A 225 -0.72 18.01 -4.26
C LEU A 225 -0.31 19.26 -5.06
N ASN A 226 0.43 20.18 -4.45
CA ASN A 226 0.75 21.47 -5.02
C ASN A 226 2.23 21.63 -5.40
N GLU A 227 3.11 21.05 -4.61
CA GLU A 227 4.55 21.25 -4.70
C GLU A 227 5.26 20.06 -5.32
N PHE A 228 6.48 20.30 -5.79
CA PHE A 228 7.39 19.37 -6.43
C PHE A 228 6.82 18.72 -7.70
N ASP A 229 7.69 18.54 -8.67
CA ASP A 229 7.41 17.77 -9.89
C ASP A 229 8.67 16.99 -10.28
N GLY A 230 8.51 15.73 -10.64
CA GLY A 230 9.62 14.86 -11.06
C GLY A 230 10.41 14.25 -9.90
N GLU A 231 9.91 14.38 -8.67
CA GLU A 231 10.62 13.95 -7.46
C GLU A 231 10.20 12.57 -6.98
N THR A 232 11.16 11.89 -6.33
CA THR A 232 10.92 10.61 -5.65
C THR A 232 11.20 10.78 -4.16
N PHE A 233 10.33 10.22 -3.31
CA PHE A 233 10.44 10.28 -1.85
C PHE A 233 10.27 8.90 -1.22
N ASN A 234 11.18 8.52 -0.34
CA ASN A 234 10.96 7.44 0.59
C ASN A 234 10.15 7.95 1.78
N ILE A 235 9.04 7.31 2.12
CA ILE A 235 8.23 7.65 3.29
C ILE A 235 7.96 6.40 4.11
N GLY A 236 8.30 6.42 5.41
CA GLY A 236 8.08 5.28 6.30
C GLY A 236 8.66 5.47 7.68
N ALA A 237 8.48 4.50 8.56
CA ALA A 237 8.96 4.56 9.93
C ALA A 237 10.48 4.41 10.01
N ASP A 238 11.08 5.16 10.96
CA ASP A 238 12.50 5.08 11.27
C ASP A 238 12.84 3.87 12.18
N LYS A 239 11.87 3.46 13.03
CA LYS A 239 12.06 2.32 13.94
C LYS A 239 11.67 1.01 13.25
N PHE A 240 12.48 0.00 13.47
CA PHE A 240 12.21 -1.34 13.00
C PHE A 240 12.04 -2.32 14.17
N PHE A 241 11.26 -3.36 13.94
CA PHE A 241 10.90 -4.38 14.92
C PHE A 241 11.07 -5.76 14.30
N SER A 242 11.48 -6.74 15.13
CA SER A 242 11.47 -8.14 14.71
C SER A 242 10.03 -8.66 14.62
N LEU A 243 9.79 -9.70 13.82
CA LEU A 243 8.46 -10.32 13.76
C LEU A 243 8.06 -10.94 15.10
N ASN A 244 9.01 -11.37 15.92
CA ASN A 244 8.77 -11.81 17.30
C ASN A 244 8.19 -10.68 18.17
N GLN A 245 8.78 -9.48 18.11
CA GLN A 245 8.26 -8.31 18.83
C GLN A 245 6.84 -7.96 18.36
N VAL A 246 6.61 -7.95 17.06
CA VAL A 246 5.28 -7.68 16.47
C VAL A 246 4.25 -8.71 16.92
N ALA A 247 4.58 -10.01 16.84
CA ALA A 247 3.68 -11.09 17.26
C ALA A 247 3.33 -10.98 18.74
N LYS A 248 4.32 -10.68 19.59
CA LYS A 248 4.13 -10.46 21.04
C LYS A 248 3.20 -9.27 21.29
N THR A 249 3.43 -8.14 20.63
CA THR A 249 2.57 -6.94 20.78
C THR A 249 1.13 -7.24 20.37
N VAL A 250 0.89 -7.97 19.27
CA VAL A 250 -0.47 -8.38 18.87
C VAL A 250 -1.07 -9.32 19.90
N GLN A 251 -0.33 -10.31 20.43
CA GLN A 251 -0.80 -11.24 21.47
C GLN A 251 -1.17 -10.49 22.75
N GLU A 252 -0.31 -9.61 23.24
CA GLU A 252 -0.56 -8.82 24.45
C GLU A 252 -1.78 -7.89 24.28
N THR A 253 -1.92 -7.27 23.11
CA THR A 253 -3.11 -6.50 22.75
C THR A 253 -4.35 -7.39 22.76
N GLY A 254 -4.28 -8.57 22.12
CA GLY A 254 -5.40 -9.54 22.15
C GLY A 254 -5.84 -9.89 23.56
N LYS A 255 -4.91 -10.18 24.45
CA LYS A 255 -5.19 -10.50 25.87
C LYS A 255 -5.97 -9.40 26.59
N LYS A 256 -5.65 -8.12 26.36
CA LYS A 256 -6.40 -6.98 26.91
C LYS A 256 -7.89 -7.02 26.55
N TYR A 257 -8.23 -7.58 25.38
CA TYR A 257 -9.60 -7.66 24.86
C TYR A 257 -10.21 -9.07 24.93
N GLY A 258 -9.62 -9.98 25.72
CA GLY A 258 -10.14 -11.33 25.97
C GLY A 258 -9.81 -12.37 24.92
N TYR A 259 -8.81 -12.10 24.04
CA TYR A 259 -8.32 -13.05 23.05
C TYR A 259 -6.91 -13.52 23.46
N ASP A 260 -6.79 -14.75 23.94
CA ASP A 260 -5.49 -15.36 24.28
C ASP A 260 -5.19 -16.49 23.30
N VAL A 261 -4.16 -16.31 22.50
CA VAL A 261 -3.69 -17.28 21.50
C VAL A 261 -2.19 -17.49 21.59
N PRO A 262 -1.66 -18.70 21.33
CA PRO A 262 -0.23 -18.93 21.33
C PRO A 262 0.44 -18.31 20.10
N ILE A 263 1.75 -18.07 20.24
CA ILE A 263 2.66 -17.76 19.12
C ILE A 263 3.36 -19.06 18.76
N GLU A 264 3.33 -19.43 17.49
CA GLU A 264 3.97 -20.62 16.93
C GLU A 264 4.98 -20.22 15.85
N HIS A 265 6.03 -21.03 15.69
CA HIS A 265 7.03 -20.82 14.64
C HIS A 265 6.89 -21.89 13.55
N GLY A 266 6.85 -21.42 12.31
CA GLY A 266 6.80 -22.26 11.11
C GLY A 266 8.15 -22.33 10.37
N PRO A 267 8.24 -23.08 9.27
CA PRO A 267 9.46 -23.16 8.47
C PRO A 267 9.85 -21.78 7.93
N PRO A 268 11.15 -21.53 7.69
CA PRO A 268 11.63 -20.24 7.19
C PRO A 268 11.09 -19.97 5.77
N ARG A 269 10.98 -18.67 5.45
CA ARG A 269 10.63 -18.16 4.11
C ARG A 269 11.87 -17.59 3.43
N HIS A 270 11.84 -17.59 2.11
CA HIS A 270 12.79 -16.82 1.33
C HIS A 270 12.32 -15.35 1.31
N GLU A 271 12.94 -14.50 2.13
CA GLU A 271 12.63 -13.08 2.22
C GLU A 271 13.87 -12.27 2.66
N VAL A 272 13.88 -10.99 2.31
CA VAL A 272 14.92 -10.05 2.74
C VAL A 272 14.94 -9.99 4.27
N LYS A 273 16.11 -10.16 4.89
CA LYS A 273 16.24 -10.19 6.37
C LYS A 273 16.03 -8.82 6.98
N HIS A 274 16.64 -7.78 6.41
CA HIS A 274 16.54 -6.41 6.90
C HIS A 274 16.21 -5.48 5.74
N ALA A 275 15.14 -4.69 5.87
CA ALA A 275 14.72 -3.76 4.85
C ALA A 275 14.22 -2.46 5.48
N TYR A 276 14.96 -1.36 5.26
CA TYR A 276 14.60 -0.02 5.72
C TYR A 276 15.21 1.07 4.83
N CYS A 277 14.56 2.23 4.81
CA CYS A 277 14.95 3.38 4.00
C CYS A 277 15.46 4.53 4.86
N ASN A 278 16.24 5.42 4.24
CA ASN A 278 16.48 6.77 4.76
C ASN A 278 15.29 7.67 4.36
N HIS A 279 14.84 8.53 5.26
CA HIS A 279 13.68 9.43 5.06
C HIS A 279 14.06 10.92 5.17
N ASP A 280 15.35 11.26 5.16
CA ASP A 280 15.80 12.64 5.36
C ASP A 280 15.26 13.59 4.30
N LYS A 281 15.15 13.15 3.05
CA LYS A 281 14.53 13.94 1.98
C LYS A 281 13.07 14.28 2.27
N ALA A 282 12.28 13.30 2.71
CA ALA A 282 10.88 13.53 3.09
C ALA A 282 10.75 14.39 4.33
N LYS A 283 11.62 14.22 5.34
CA LYS A 283 11.65 15.07 6.54
C LYS A 283 11.93 16.53 6.20
N ASN A 284 12.93 16.77 5.37
CA ASN A 284 13.36 18.11 5.01
C ASN A 284 12.38 18.84 4.06
N LEU A 285 11.84 18.14 3.08
CA LEU A 285 11.04 18.75 2.00
C LEU A 285 9.53 18.58 2.21
N LEU A 286 9.07 17.46 2.76
CA LEU A 286 7.66 17.17 2.97
C LEU A 286 7.22 17.32 4.43
N LYS A 287 8.08 17.83 5.31
CA LYS A 287 7.83 17.98 6.75
C LYS A 287 7.40 16.67 7.41
N PHE A 288 7.81 15.54 6.81
CA PHE A 288 7.47 14.22 7.32
C PHE A 288 8.03 14.03 8.73
N LYS A 289 7.20 13.56 9.65
CA LYS A 289 7.58 13.17 11.01
C LYS A 289 7.03 11.79 11.28
N ASP A 290 7.89 10.88 11.71
CA ASP A 290 7.48 9.56 12.17
C ASP A 290 7.50 9.51 13.69
N ASP A 291 6.30 9.49 14.29
CA ASP A 291 6.08 9.25 15.71
C ASP A 291 5.36 7.92 15.93
N THR A 292 5.51 6.97 15.01
CA THR A 292 4.85 5.66 15.07
C THR A 292 5.25 4.91 16.34
N LYS A 293 4.27 4.63 17.18
CA LYS A 293 4.36 3.73 18.33
C LYS A 293 3.64 2.44 17.98
N LEU A 294 4.38 1.35 17.90
CA LEU A 294 3.87 0.07 17.42
C LEU A 294 2.68 -0.42 18.23
N GLU A 295 2.74 -0.28 19.55
CA GLU A 295 1.68 -0.70 20.47
C GLU A 295 0.38 0.06 20.24
N GLU A 296 0.45 1.40 20.12
CA GLU A 296 -0.71 2.25 19.87
C GLU A 296 -1.33 1.97 18.48
N LEU A 297 -0.48 1.77 17.47
CA LEU A 297 -0.90 1.44 16.12
C LEU A 297 -1.62 0.09 16.07
N ILE A 298 -1.02 -0.96 16.65
CA ILE A 298 -1.60 -2.29 16.72
C ILE A 298 -2.92 -2.27 17.50
N GLU A 299 -2.98 -1.58 18.65
CA GLU A 299 -4.20 -1.48 19.45
C GLU A 299 -5.32 -0.77 18.67
N SER A 300 -5.00 0.33 17.97
CA SER A 300 -5.99 1.03 17.14
C SER A 300 -6.57 0.15 16.03
N MET A 301 -5.69 -0.63 15.36
CA MET A 301 -6.10 -1.59 14.34
C MET A 301 -6.92 -2.75 14.91
N PHE A 302 -6.53 -3.26 16.08
CA PHE A 302 -7.22 -4.37 16.76
C PHE A 302 -8.62 -3.97 17.17
N VAL A 303 -8.78 -2.82 17.84
CA VAL A 303 -10.09 -2.28 18.25
C VAL A 303 -10.99 -2.00 17.05
N TRP A 304 -10.41 -1.47 15.96
CA TRP A 304 -11.14 -1.29 14.71
C TRP A 304 -11.56 -2.64 14.11
N ALA A 305 -10.68 -3.63 14.10
CA ALA A 305 -10.92 -4.95 13.53
C ALA A 305 -12.03 -5.73 14.28
N MET A 306 -12.10 -5.62 15.62
CA MET A 306 -13.17 -6.22 16.42
C MET A 306 -14.57 -5.75 16.00
N LYS A 307 -14.70 -4.52 15.51
CA LYS A 307 -15.96 -3.94 15.05
C LYS A 307 -16.32 -4.32 13.61
N GLN A 308 -15.44 -5.01 12.90
CA GLN A 308 -15.70 -5.39 11.52
C GLN A 308 -16.49 -6.71 11.44
N PRO A 309 -17.36 -6.88 10.44
CA PRO A 309 -18.03 -8.15 10.22
C PRO A 309 -17.00 -9.22 9.83
N LYS A 310 -17.25 -10.47 10.23
CA LYS A 310 -16.46 -11.60 9.74
C LYS A 310 -16.60 -11.69 8.22
N ARG A 311 -15.48 -11.82 7.52
CA ARG A 311 -15.44 -11.93 6.06
C ARG A 311 -14.68 -13.18 5.66
N LYS A 312 -15.04 -13.76 4.52
CA LYS A 312 -14.26 -14.85 3.92
C LYS A 312 -12.86 -14.34 3.58
N VAL A 313 -11.86 -15.12 3.94
CA VAL A 313 -10.48 -14.89 3.49
C VAL A 313 -10.44 -15.09 1.97
N LYS A 314 -9.86 -14.13 1.26
CA LYS A 314 -9.74 -14.23 -0.19
C LYS A 314 -8.60 -15.16 -0.54
N ASP A 315 -8.88 -16.15 -1.36
CA ASP A 315 -7.87 -16.97 -2.02
C ASP A 315 -7.59 -16.42 -3.42
N MET A 316 -6.35 -16.65 -3.88
CA MET A 316 -5.93 -16.32 -5.23
C MET A 316 -5.78 -17.59 -6.05
N GLU A 317 -6.14 -17.54 -7.30
CA GLU A 317 -5.81 -18.56 -8.27
C GLU A 317 -4.33 -18.42 -8.63
N TYR A 318 -3.55 -19.49 -8.36
CA TYR A 318 -2.13 -19.49 -8.66
C TYR A 318 -1.90 -19.85 -10.12
N GLU A 319 -1.06 -19.08 -10.79
CA GLU A 319 -0.62 -19.33 -12.17
C GLU A 319 0.53 -20.34 -12.21
N VAL A 320 1.29 -20.42 -11.11
CA VAL A 320 2.36 -21.41 -10.88
C VAL A 320 2.23 -21.93 -9.45
N THR A 321 2.21 -23.25 -9.29
CA THR A 321 2.10 -23.90 -7.98
C THR A 321 3.42 -24.52 -7.51
N GLU A 322 4.39 -24.66 -8.42
CA GLU A 322 5.72 -25.17 -8.09
C GLU A 322 6.43 -24.20 -7.13
N GLY A 323 6.96 -24.73 -6.04
CA GLY A 323 7.63 -23.93 -5.01
C GLY A 323 6.71 -23.08 -4.14
N ILE A 324 5.38 -23.21 -4.30
CA ILE A 324 4.43 -22.49 -3.43
C ILE A 324 4.53 -23.01 -1.99
N TYR A 325 4.43 -22.12 -1.05
CA TYR A 325 4.51 -22.45 0.37
C TYR A 325 3.30 -23.29 0.82
N ASP A 326 3.53 -24.34 1.62
CA ASP A 326 2.47 -25.27 2.04
C ASP A 326 1.30 -24.59 2.75
N TYR A 327 1.56 -23.56 3.52
CA TYR A 327 0.51 -22.79 4.22
C TYR A 327 -0.34 -21.90 3.28
N TRP A 328 -0.01 -21.83 1.99
CA TRP A 328 -0.87 -21.23 0.96
C TRP A 328 -1.67 -22.27 0.17
N LYS A 329 -1.34 -23.54 0.29
CA LYS A 329 -2.03 -24.64 -0.44
C LYS A 329 -3.39 -24.99 0.13
N ASN A 330 -3.72 -24.55 1.38
CA ASN A 330 -4.95 -24.90 2.11
C ASN A 330 -5.90 -23.71 2.33
#